data_67c637d55fbdac31db4d3661adbee4cd
#
_entry.id   67c637d55fbdac31db4d3661adbee4cd
#
_cell.length_a   1.000
_cell.length_b   1.000
_cell.length_c   1.000
_cell.angle_alpha   90.00
_cell.angle_beta   90.00
_cell.angle_gamma   90.00
#
_symmetry.space_group_name_H-M   'P 1'
#
loop_
_entity.id
_entity.type
_entity.pdbx_description
1 polymer ?
#
loop_
_entity_poly.entity_id
_entity_poly.type
_entity_poly.pdbx_seq_one_letter_code
_entity_poly.pdbx_strand_id
1 'polypeptide(L)'
;MKPFSVRKLESTDVEALLAFESRNREWFESQIEARAPSFYSPQGAADHIESYLSGFAAGTWHPFVIEDASARIVGRANLKSINSPKGSAEVGYRIDQDVCGQGLATLALRHLIHVAQTHWQLTQLVATVYKENMGSKKVLGRCGFLLEAPSSPDRAADAYRLADLQCLATQSVQTA
;
A
#
# COMPACT_ATOMS: atom_id res chain seq x y z
N MET A 1 11.01 11.56 17.28
CA MET A 1 10.20 10.89 16.23
C MET A 1 10.48 11.63 14.93
N LYS A 2 10.99 10.92 13.90
CA LYS A 2 11.15 11.54 12.58
C LYS A 2 9.76 11.79 12.00
N PRO A 3 9.40 13.00 11.58
CA PRO A 3 8.12 13.23 10.95
C PRO A 3 8.11 12.55 9.57
N PHE A 4 7.17 11.65 9.37
CA PHE A 4 6.89 11.06 8.07
C PHE A 4 5.60 11.68 7.51
N SER A 5 5.57 11.93 6.23
CA SER A 5 4.38 12.42 5.53
C SER A 5 3.96 11.46 4.44
N VAL A 6 2.66 11.40 4.18
CA VAL A 6 2.08 10.61 3.08
C VAL A 6 1.44 11.56 2.09
N ARG A 7 1.82 11.46 0.82
CA ARG A 7 1.21 12.24 -0.27
C ARG A 7 0.95 11.38 -1.50
N LYS A 8 0.11 11.87 -2.39
CA LYS A 8 -0.11 11.22 -3.68
C LYS A 8 1.20 11.18 -4.50
N LEU A 9 1.40 10.10 -5.24
CA LEU A 9 2.47 9.98 -6.23
C LEU A 9 2.29 11.03 -7.34
N GLU A 10 3.38 11.63 -7.78
CA GLU A 10 3.41 12.65 -8.83
C GLU A 10 4.32 12.25 -10.00
N SER A 11 4.09 12.83 -11.17
CA SER A 11 4.91 12.58 -12.36
C SER A 11 6.37 12.99 -12.19
N THR A 12 6.65 13.91 -11.29
CA THR A 12 8.00 14.39 -10.95
C THR A 12 8.80 13.44 -10.05
N ASP A 13 8.19 12.36 -9.56
CA ASP A 13 8.83 11.42 -8.61
C ASP A 13 9.75 10.37 -9.26
N VAL A 14 10.00 10.43 -10.55
CA VAL A 14 10.72 9.39 -11.32
C VAL A 14 12.06 9.02 -10.67
N GLU A 15 12.92 10.01 -10.44
CA GLU A 15 14.25 9.78 -9.88
C GLU A 15 14.19 9.28 -8.44
N ALA A 16 13.35 9.92 -7.61
CA ALA A 16 13.20 9.56 -6.21
C ALA A 16 12.61 8.16 -6.03
N LEU A 17 11.62 7.80 -6.87
CA LEU A 17 11.03 6.47 -6.88
C LEU A 17 12.02 5.41 -7.35
N LEU A 18 12.75 5.66 -8.43
CA LEU A 18 13.78 4.74 -8.93
C LEU A 18 14.86 4.50 -7.88
N ALA A 19 15.34 5.56 -7.22
CA ALA A 19 16.32 5.45 -6.14
C ALA A 19 15.79 4.61 -4.96
N PHE A 20 14.53 4.82 -4.55
CA PHE A 20 13.87 4.04 -3.49
C PHE A 20 13.75 2.55 -3.84
N GLU A 21 13.24 2.24 -5.02
CA GLU A 21 13.04 0.84 -5.45
C GLU A 21 14.38 0.13 -5.70
N SER A 22 15.39 0.83 -6.25
CA SER A 22 16.70 0.25 -6.55
C SER A 22 17.50 -0.10 -5.29
N ARG A 23 17.53 0.81 -4.29
CA ARG A 23 18.26 0.52 -3.04
C ARG A 23 17.60 -0.55 -2.17
N ASN A 24 16.30 -0.77 -2.35
CA ASN A 24 15.52 -1.77 -1.61
C ASN A 24 15.22 -3.03 -2.44
N ARG A 25 15.83 -3.17 -3.62
CA ARG A 25 15.46 -4.25 -4.56
C ARG A 25 15.54 -5.63 -3.93
N GLU A 26 16.68 -6.00 -3.36
CA GLU A 26 16.86 -7.33 -2.73
C GLU A 26 15.90 -7.53 -1.56
N TRP A 27 15.71 -6.50 -0.75
CA TRP A 27 14.75 -6.54 0.36
C TRP A 27 13.33 -6.79 -0.12
N PHE A 28 12.86 -6.08 -1.14
CA PHE A 28 11.52 -6.27 -1.65
C PHE A 28 11.34 -7.62 -2.33
N GLU A 29 12.31 -8.06 -3.12
CA GLU A 29 12.27 -9.37 -3.80
C GLU A 29 12.26 -10.54 -2.81
N SER A 30 12.75 -10.36 -1.59
CA SER A 30 12.65 -11.36 -0.51
C SER A 30 11.26 -11.44 0.14
N GLN A 31 10.40 -10.42 -0.03
CA GLN A 31 9.11 -10.29 0.65
C GLN A 31 7.90 -10.35 -0.27
N ILE A 32 8.08 -9.98 -1.51
CA ILE A 32 7.02 -9.82 -2.52
C ILE A 32 7.55 -10.20 -3.91
N GLU A 33 6.65 -10.29 -4.87
CA GLU A 33 7.01 -10.58 -6.26
C GLU A 33 8.01 -9.56 -6.83
N ALA A 34 9.05 -10.08 -7.49
CA ALA A 34 10.06 -9.27 -8.15
C ALA A 34 9.48 -8.44 -9.30
N ARG A 35 9.98 -7.22 -9.47
CA ARG A 35 9.67 -6.41 -10.66
C ARG A 35 10.47 -6.89 -11.85
N ALA A 36 9.91 -6.68 -13.05
CA ALA A 36 10.67 -6.88 -14.29
C ALA A 36 11.96 -6.02 -14.28
N PRO A 37 13.08 -6.55 -14.76
CA PRO A 37 14.35 -5.80 -14.82
C PRO A 37 14.24 -4.45 -15.53
N SER A 38 13.37 -4.33 -16.54
CA SER A 38 13.11 -3.10 -17.29
C SER A 38 12.56 -1.94 -16.44
N PHE A 39 11.96 -2.25 -15.27
CA PHE A 39 11.51 -1.23 -14.34
C PHE A 39 12.68 -0.38 -13.80
N TYR A 40 13.86 -0.98 -13.58
CA TYR A 40 15.01 -0.34 -12.93
C TYR A 40 15.81 0.54 -13.89
N SER A 41 15.11 1.44 -14.56
CA SER A 41 15.65 2.48 -15.44
C SER A 41 14.78 3.74 -15.31
N PRO A 42 15.28 4.95 -15.67
CA PRO A 42 14.48 6.16 -15.66
C PRO A 42 13.18 6.02 -16.48
N GLN A 43 13.27 5.42 -17.67
CA GLN A 43 12.09 5.18 -18.52
C GLN A 43 11.12 4.19 -17.87
N GLY A 44 11.60 3.07 -17.34
CA GLY A 44 10.76 2.07 -16.69
C GLY A 44 10.04 2.63 -15.45
N ALA A 45 10.72 3.45 -14.65
CA ALA A 45 10.11 4.14 -13.52
C ALA A 45 9.08 5.19 -13.98
N ALA A 46 9.36 5.94 -15.07
CA ALA A 46 8.43 6.90 -15.63
C ALA A 46 7.16 6.20 -16.17
N ASP A 47 7.30 5.14 -16.93
CA ASP A 47 6.18 4.35 -17.47
C ASP A 47 5.31 3.78 -16.34
N HIS A 48 5.95 3.33 -15.26
CA HIS A 48 5.25 2.82 -14.08
C HIS A 48 4.43 3.93 -13.38
N ILE A 49 5.02 5.11 -13.20
CA ILE A 49 4.31 6.26 -12.61
C ILE A 49 3.13 6.67 -13.50
N GLU A 50 3.34 6.78 -14.81
CA GLU A 50 2.29 7.12 -15.76
C GLU A 50 1.13 6.12 -15.71
N SER A 51 1.42 4.82 -15.67
CA SER A 51 0.41 3.77 -15.52
C SER A 51 -0.41 3.95 -14.24
N TYR A 52 0.24 4.27 -13.12
CA TYR A 52 -0.45 4.46 -11.83
C TYR A 52 -1.29 5.73 -11.80
N LEU A 53 -0.80 6.83 -12.37
CA LEU A 53 -1.55 8.08 -12.47
C LEU A 53 -2.72 7.97 -13.45
N SER A 54 -2.57 7.23 -14.55
CA SER A 54 -3.66 6.90 -15.46
C SER A 54 -4.73 6.06 -14.76
N GLY A 55 -4.33 5.07 -13.96
CA GLY A 55 -5.23 4.30 -13.11
C GLY A 55 -5.97 5.15 -12.09
N PHE A 56 -5.31 6.17 -11.51
CA PHE A 56 -5.96 7.14 -10.64
C PHE A 56 -7.02 7.96 -11.38
N ALA A 57 -6.69 8.48 -12.55
CA ALA A 57 -7.63 9.21 -13.39
C ALA A 57 -8.84 8.36 -13.82
N ALA A 58 -8.61 7.05 -14.04
CA ALA A 58 -9.67 6.07 -14.35
C ALA A 58 -10.45 5.57 -13.12
N GLY A 59 -10.09 5.98 -11.91
CA GLY A 59 -10.76 5.56 -10.67
C GLY A 59 -10.46 4.11 -10.24
N THR A 60 -9.37 3.52 -10.71
CA THR A 60 -8.99 2.12 -10.42
C THR A 60 -7.77 1.99 -9.51
N TRP A 61 -7.01 3.08 -9.32
CA TRP A 61 -5.82 3.14 -8.46
C TRP A 61 -5.77 4.43 -7.67
N HIS A 62 -5.14 4.40 -6.49
CA HIS A 62 -4.76 5.60 -5.74
C HIS A 62 -3.37 5.39 -5.16
N PRO A 63 -2.32 5.90 -5.84
CA PRO A 63 -0.94 5.69 -5.44
C PRO A 63 -0.45 6.79 -4.50
N PHE A 64 0.30 6.39 -3.45
CA PHE A 64 0.94 7.28 -2.49
C PHE A 64 2.42 6.95 -2.32
N VAL A 65 3.18 7.96 -1.93
CA VAL A 65 4.53 7.85 -1.41
C VAL A 65 4.57 8.30 0.05
N ILE A 66 5.51 7.75 0.80
CA ILE A 66 5.81 8.13 2.18
C ILE A 66 7.19 8.78 2.17
N GLU A 67 7.29 9.98 2.70
CA GLU A 67 8.54 10.75 2.76
C GLU A 67 9.01 10.92 4.20
N ASP A 68 10.33 10.95 4.38
CA ASP A 68 10.96 11.38 5.63
C ASP A 68 11.11 12.92 5.69
N ALA A 69 11.65 13.42 6.79
CA ALA A 69 11.87 14.86 7.01
C ALA A 69 12.76 15.54 5.96
N SER A 70 13.50 14.77 5.15
CA SER A 70 14.36 15.25 4.06
C SER A 70 13.69 15.15 2.69
N ALA A 71 12.38 14.88 2.65
CA ALA A 71 11.62 14.62 1.44
C ALA A 71 12.12 13.40 0.62
N ARG A 72 12.86 12.49 1.26
CA ARG A 72 13.28 11.23 0.63
C ARG A 72 12.14 10.22 0.71
N ILE A 73 11.83 9.57 -0.41
CA ILE A 73 10.85 8.49 -0.42
C ILE A 73 11.41 7.30 0.39
N VAL A 74 10.68 6.92 1.43
CA VAL A 74 10.97 5.81 2.34
C VAL A 74 9.86 4.76 2.36
N GLY A 75 8.81 4.96 1.58
CA GLY A 75 7.74 3.99 1.44
C GLY A 75 6.77 4.33 0.33
N ARG A 76 5.95 3.35 0.01
CA ARG A 76 4.83 3.46 -0.93
C ARG A 76 3.59 2.81 -0.33
N ALA A 77 2.43 3.34 -0.68
CA ALA A 77 1.13 2.77 -0.33
C ALA A 77 0.15 2.95 -1.50
N ASN A 78 -0.63 1.94 -1.80
CA ASN A 78 -1.56 1.99 -2.93
C ASN A 78 -2.91 1.36 -2.57
N LEU A 79 -3.99 2.00 -3.01
CA LEU A 79 -5.25 1.31 -3.28
C LEU A 79 -5.20 0.82 -4.73
N LYS A 80 -5.46 -0.46 -4.94
CA LYS A 80 -5.41 -1.13 -6.24
C LYS A 80 -6.77 -1.73 -6.56
N SER A 81 -7.05 -1.91 -7.85
CA SER A 81 -8.27 -2.57 -8.30
C SER A 81 -9.51 -1.99 -7.64
N ILE A 82 -9.57 -0.67 -7.51
CA ILE A 82 -10.71 0.03 -6.93
C ILE A 82 -11.94 -0.29 -7.78
N ASN A 83 -12.96 -0.81 -7.14
CA ASN A 83 -14.23 -1.16 -7.75
C ASN A 83 -15.36 -0.48 -6.96
N SER A 84 -15.69 0.74 -7.35
CA SER A 84 -16.71 1.54 -6.66
C SER A 84 -18.08 0.88 -6.63
N PRO A 85 -18.58 0.23 -7.71
CA PRO A 85 -19.84 -0.51 -7.67
C PRO A 85 -19.88 -1.64 -6.64
N LYS A 86 -18.76 -2.32 -6.41
CA LYS A 86 -18.63 -3.38 -5.37
C LYS A 86 -18.23 -2.82 -4.01
N GLY A 87 -17.85 -1.55 -3.93
CA GLY A 87 -17.34 -0.92 -2.72
C GLY A 87 -16.03 -1.53 -2.20
N SER A 88 -15.15 -1.99 -3.08
CA SER A 88 -13.94 -2.73 -2.69
C SER A 88 -12.67 -2.22 -3.38
N ALA A 89 -11.53 -2.42 -2.71
CA ALA A 89 -10.19 -2.25 -3.28
C ALA A 89 -9.20 -3.20 -2.60
N GLU A 90 -8.06 -3.39 -3.22
CA GLU A 90 -6.91 -4.09 -2.64
C GLU A 90 -5.90 -3.08 -2.11
N VAL A 91 -5.32 -3.35 -0.95
CA VAL A 91 -4.24 -2.56 -0.36
C VAL A 91 -2.88 -3.18 -0.66
N GLY A 92 -1.87 -2.32 -0.90
CA GLY A 92 -0.49 -2.73 -1.00
C GLY A 92 0.43 -1.64 -0.48
N TYR A 93 1.54 -2.03 0.15
CA TYR A 93 2.57 -1.10 0.63
C TYR A 93 3.96 -1.73 0.59
N ARG A 94 4.97 -0.87 0.52
CA ARG A 94 6.39 -1.20 0.59
C ARG A 94 7.07 -0.19 1.49
N ILE A 95 7.92 -0.64 2.41
CA ILE A 95 8.65 0.21 3.35
C ILE A 95 10.15 -0.05 3.18
N ASP A 96 10.92 1.02 3.12
CA ASP A 96 12.38 1.00 3.09
C ASP A 96 12.92 0.17 4.27
N GLN A 97 13.87 -0.71 3.98
CA GLN A 97 14.45 -1.61 4.98
C GLN A 97 15.02 -0.85 6.18
N ASP A 98 15.66 0.31 5.93
CA ASP A 98 16.32 1.12 6.96
C ASP A 98 15.36 1.75 7.97
N VAL A 99 14.06 1.84 7.64
CA VAL A 99 13.02 2.39 8.51
C VAL A 99 11.96 1.38 8.90
N CYS A 100 12.16 0.11 8.60
CA CYS A 100 11.31 -0.96 9.07
C CYS A 100 11.28 -1.02 10.61
N GLY A 101 10.14 -1.48 11.17
CA GLY A 101 9.97 -1.56 12.62
C GLY A 101 9.58 -0.24 13.30
N GLN A 102 9.57 0.89 12.57
CA GLN A 102 9.21 2.22 13.11
C GLN A 102 7.73 2.57 12.94
N GLY A 103 6.87 1.61 12.59
CA GLY A 103 5.43 1.80 12.47
C GLY A 103 4.96 2.36 11.11
N LEU A 104 5.85 2.56 10.13
CA LEU A 104 5.48 3.16 8.83
C LEU A 104 4.47 2.32 8.05
N ALA A 105 4.59 1.00 8.07
CA ALA A 105 3.63 0.13 7.40
C ALA A 105 2.22 0.27 8.01
N THR A 106 2.14 0.43 9.33
CA THR A 106 0.86 0.69 10.03
C THR A 106 0.32 2.07 9.67
N LEU A 107 1.19 3.09 9.62
CA LEU A 107 0.82 4.44 9.16
C LEU A 107 0.28 4.41 7.73
N ALA A 108 0.99 3.75 6.82
CA ALA A 108 0.59 3.58 5.43
C ALA A 108 -0.79 2.93 5.30
N LEU A 109 -1.00 1.80 5.98
CA LEU A 109 -2.26 1.07 5.92
C LEU A 109 -3.42 1.85 6.52
N ARG A 110 -3.22 2.56 7.63
CA ARG A 110 -4.23 3.45 8.21
C ARG A 110 -4.59 4.60 7.27
N HIS A 111 -3.62 5.16 6.57
CA HIS A 111 -3.87 6.18 5.54
C HIS A 111 -4.72 5.62 4.40
N LEU A 112 -4.41 4.41 3.91
CA LEU A 112 -5.21 3.76 2.87
C LEU A 112 -6.65 3.48 3.32
N ILE A 113 -6.84 3.02 4.56
CA ILE A 113 -8.17 2.81 5.15
C ILE A 113 -8.94 4.13 5.19
N HIS A 114 -8.32 5.21 5.67
CA HIS A 114 -8.94 6.52 5.72
C HIS A 114 -9.37 7.03 4.33
N VAL A 115 -8.48 6.94 3.34
CA VAL A 115 -8.77 7.34 1.96
C VAL A 115 -9.85 6.47 1.33
N ALA A 116 -9.85 5.17 1.58
CA ALA A 116 -10.90 4.27 1.13
C ALA A 116 -12.27 4.66 1.67
N GLN A 117 -12.34 5.05 2.95
CA GLN A 117 -13.58 5.49 3.59
C GLN A 117 -14.05 6.85 3.08
N THR A 118 -13.15 7.85 3.05
CA THR A 118 -13.52 9.25 2.88
C THR A 118 -13.54 9.70 1.42
N HIS A 119 -12.61 9.24 0.61
CA HIS A 119 -12.50 9.63 -0.79
C HIS A 119 -13.28 8.71 -1.73
N TRP A 120 -13.16 7.38 -1.50
CA TRP A 120 -13.76 6.37 -2.37
C TRP A 120 -15.07 5.78 -1.84
N GLN A 121 -15.42 6.04 -0.58
CA GLN A 121 -16.62 5.52 0.09
C GLN A 121 -16.75 3.98 -0.01
N LEU A 122 -15.60 3.30 0.07
CA LEU A 122 -15.55 1.84 0.00
C LEU A 122 -16.08 1.22 1.30
N THR A 123 -16.58 -0.01 1.20
CA THR A 123 -17.11 -0.77 2.32
C THR A 123 -16.17 -1.87 2.78
N GLN A 124 -15.21 -2.27 1.93
CA GLN A 124 -14.26 -3.33 2.26
C GLN A 124 -12.91 -3.13 1.57
N LEU A 125 -11.87 -3.64 2.23
CA LEU A 125 -10.52 -3.74 1.68
C LEU A 125 -10.04 -5.18 1.76
N VAL A 126 -9.23 -5.58 0.77
CA VAL A 126 -8.58 -6.88 0.74
C VAL A 126 -7.06 -6.69 0.64
N ALA A 127 -6.32 -7.67 1.12
CA ALA A 127 -4.87 -7.72 0.99
C ALA A 127 -4.43 -9.14 0.67
N THR A 128 -3.41 -9.29 -0.19
CA THR A 128 -2.78 -10.57 -0.49
C THR A 128 -1.34 -10.51 0.01
N VAL A 129 -0.96 -11.48 0.83
CA VAL A 129 0.34 -11.50 1.52
C VAL A 129 0.98 -12.88 1.40
N TYR A 130 2.25 -12.95 0.99
CA TYR A 130 3.00 -14.20 0.98
C TYR A 130 3.07 -14.80 2.39
N LYS A 131 2.98 -16.13 2.48
CA LYS A 131 2.90 -16.85 3.76
C LYS A 131 4.06 -16.53 4.69
N GLU A 132 5.24 -16.29 4.15
CA GLU A 132 6.47 -15.99 4.89
C GLU A 132 6.55 -14.54 5.36
N ASN A 133 5.74 -13.63 4.80
CA ASN A 133 5.78 -12.21 5.15
C ASN A 133 5.05 -11.92 6.47
N MET A 134 5.68 -12.34 7.57
CA MET A 134 5.13 -12.19 8.93
C MET A 134 4.98 -10.71 9.33
N GLY A 135 5.82 -9.83 8.77
CA GLY A 135 5.73 -8.39 9.03
C GLY A 135 4.41 -7.81 8.57
N SER A 136 4.03 -8.05 7.31
CA SER A 136 2.74 -7.60 6.75
C SER A 136 1.55 -8.23 7.46
N LYS A 137 1.61 -9.53 7.80
CA LYS A 137 0.53 -10.19 8.55
C LYS A 137 0.24 -9.51 9.90
N LYS A 138 1.29 -9.16 10.65
CA LYS A 138 1.15 -8.42 11.92
C LYS A 138 0.54 -7.02 11.73
N VAL A 139 0.96 -6.31 10.69
CA VAL A 139 0.43 -4.97 10.37
C VAL A 139 -1.05 -5.05 10.01
N LEU A 140 -1.44 -5.98 9.14
CA LEU A 140 -2.83 -6.21 8.77
C LEU A 140 -3.70 -6.52 9.99
N GLY A 141 -3.27 -7.45 10.85
CA GLY A 141 -3.98 -7.79 12.08
C GLY A 141 -4.16 -6.60 13.02
N ARG A 142 -3.13 -5.75 13.20
CA ARG A 142 -3.22 -4.51 14.00
C ARG A 142 -4.20 -3.49 13.45
N CYS A 143 -4.45 -3.51 12.15
CA CYS A 143 -5.41 -2.63 11.47
C CYS A 143 -6.80 -3.27 11.29
N GLY A 144 -7.04 -4.44 11.90
CA GLY A 144 -8.35 -5.08 11.94
C GLY A 144 -8.66 -6.00 10.76
N PHE A 145 -7.70 -6.27 9.88
CA PHE A 145 -7.88 -7.25 8.82
C PHE A 145 -7.91 -8.66 9.39
N LEU A 146 -8.84 -9.46 8.90
CA LEU A 146 -9.00 -10.86 9.25
C LEU A 146 -8.53 -11.75 8.11
N LEU A 147 -7.86 -12.86 8.46
CA LEU A 147 -7.48 -13.89 7.51
C LEU A 147 -8.74 -14.53 6.92
N GLU A 148 -8.83 -14.57 5.60
CA GLU A 148 -9.88 -15.33 4.92
C GLU A 148 -9.52 -16.82 4.91
N ALA A 149 -10.54 -17.67 4.99
CA ALA A 149 -10.35 -19.12 4.87
C ALA A 149 -9.64 -19.43 3.53
N PRO A 150 -8.57 -20.23 3.53
CA PRO A 150 -7.84 -20.54 2.31
C PRO A 150 -8.75 -21.29 1.34
N SER A 151 -8.88 -20.75 0.14
CA SER A 151 -9.62 -21.40 -0.95
C SER A 151 -8.87 -22.59 -1.56
N SER A 152 -7.58 -22.75 -1.21
CA SER A 152 -6.72 -23.89 -1.57
C SER A 152 -5.48 -23.91 -0.68
N PRO A 153 -5.01 -25.09 -0.19
CA PRO A 153 -3.79 -25.22 0.58
C PRO A 153 -2.51 -24.89 -0.20
N ASP A 154 -2.56 -24.94 -1.55
CA ASP A 154 -1.39 -24.79 -2.43
C ASP A 154 -1.09 -23.31 -2.80
N ARG A 155 -1.84 -22.34 -2.28
CA ARG A 155 -1.56 -20.94 -2.56
C ARG A 155 -0.30 -20.47 -1.83
N ALA A 156 0.57 -19.76 -2.56
CA ALA A 156 1.78 -19.13 -2.02
C ALA A 156 1.47 -17.92 -1.11
N ALA A 157 0.25 -17.40 -1.15
CA ALA A 157 -0.15 -16.20 -0.43
C ALA A 157 -1.50 -16.40 0.28
N ASP A 158 -1.64 -15.71 1.42
CA ASP A 158 -2.86 -15.64 2.21
C ASP A 158 -3.65 -14.37 1.86
N ALA A 159 -4.97 -14.48 1.86
CA ALA A 159 -5.88 -13.35 1.66
C ALA A 159 -6.41 -12.84 3.01
N TYR A 160 -6.45 -11.53 3.16
CA TYR A 160 -6.97 -10.83 4.33
C TYR A 160 -8.08 -9.86 3.90
N ARG A 161 -9.04 -9.65 4.77
CA ARG A 161 -10.16 -8.73 4.52
C ARG A 161 -10.43 -7.83 5.72
N LEU A 162 -10.70 -6.57 5.44
CA LEU A 162 -11.31 -5.61 6.36
C LEU A 162 -12.67 -5.23 5.78
N ALA A 163 -13.74 -5.56 6.49
CA ALA A 163 -15.13 -5.27 6.11
C ALA A 163 -15.71 -4.15 6.97
N ASP A 164 -16.91 -3.69 6.61
CA ASP A 164 -17.69 -2.70 7.37
C ASP A 164 -16.97 -1.37 7.63
N LEU A 165 -16.16 -0.91 6.66
CA LEU A 165 -15.37 0.31 6.77
C LEU A 165 -16.20 1.52 7.19
N GLN A 166 -17.45 1.64 6.76
CA GLN A 166 -18.29 2.79 7.07
C GLN A 166 -18.75 2.77 8.54
N CYS A 167 -18.87 1.60 9.17
CA CYS A 167 -19.18 1.49 10.59
C CYS A 167 -18.01 1.90 11.49
N LEU A 168 -16.78 1.72 11.04
CA LEU A 168 -15.59 2.13 11.78
C LEU A 168 -15.44 3.66 11.88
N ALA A 169 -15.91 4.39 10.87
CA ALA A 169 -15.88 5.84 10.85
C ALA A 169 -16.81 6.48 11.91
N THR A 170 -17.95 5.85 12.21
CA THR A 170 -18.91 6.35 13.21
C THR A 170 -18.46 6.16 14.66
N GLN A 171 -17.62 5.17 14.94
CA GLN A 171 -17.10 4.95 16.30
C GLN A 171 -16.03 5.97 16.71
N SER A 172 -15.32 6.56 15.75
CA SER A 172 -14.29 7.57 16.03
C SER A 172 -14.86 8.95 16.39
N VAL A 173 -16.15 9.21 16.09
CA VAL A 173 -16.82 10.49 16.37
C VAL A 173 -17.51 10.50 17.75
N GLN A 174 -17.71 9.32 18.37
CA GLN A 174 -18.39 9.23 19.68
C GLN A 174 -17.44 9.28 20.90
N THR A 175 -16.14 9.38 20.68
CA THR A 175 -15.12 9.44 21.75
C THR A 175 -14.31 10.74 21.77
N ALA A 176 -14.83 11.81 21.19
CA ALA A 176 -14.22 13.15 21.26
C ALA A 176 -15.05 14.09 22.14
#